data_70c0567b5d19bd1b3b0be9e33167a6f6
#
_entry.id   70c0567b5d19bd1b3b0be9e33167a6f6
#
_cell.length_a   1.000
_cell.length_b   1.000
_cell.length_c   1.000
_cell.angle_alpha   90.00
_cell.angle_beta   90.00
_cell.angle_gamma   90.00
#
_symmetry.space_group_name_H-M   'P 1'
#
loop_
_entity.id
_entity.type
_entity.pdbx_description
1 polymer ?
#
loop_
_entity_poly.entity_id
_entity_poly.type
_entity_poly.pdbx_seq_one_letter_code
_entity_poly.pdbx_strand_id
1 'polypeptide(L)'
;MYTLGASKAKQQGLHFAYLVVVNSKQGCRKMPTGSAIIIGVNPREANLKRKVREHLHQLGFTRSQEGALCPPGHGKDAIRALHGAQREERLSASDRFIARSTAKLMPYFASGGEVVPEKISPVLERVSSGTWQSDLFRLASLSWSVPVSNGFGRRLRYLVWDQANGKLIGLIAIGDPVFNLGVRDKFIGWDTADRAARLVNLMDAYVLGAVPPYNALLGGKLVACLLRSRDIYDDFATVYGGSTGIISQAEKNARLLAVVTTSSMGRSAVYNRLKMDGTEYLKSIGFTGGWGHFHIPDWLFIELRDYLRDLDHQYADQHAFGQGPNWRLRTTRAALKALGFKDDLMRHGIQREVFICQLAGNAAKLLQGGSGKPDTQSLLSVREIGELALTRWMIPRSRNRPEFRDWKPTDLIHLYGNQASHFSTPSDVATTSRCIFSLRG
;
A
#
# COMPACT_ATOMS: atom_id res chain seq x y z
N MET A 1 49.97 19.74 -1.22
CA MET A 1 50.25 19.93 -2.64
C MET A 1 49.16 19.18 -3.42
N TYR A 2 48.07 19.84 -3.71
CA TYR A 2 47.04 19.32 -4.62
C TYR A 2 46.57 20.49 -5.50
N THR A 3 46.87 20.41 -6.77
CA THR A 3 46.43 21.35 -7.81
C THR A 3 45.05 20.96 -8.27
N LEU A 4 44.08 21.89 -8.20
CA LEU A 4 42.76 21.77 -8.82
C LEU A 4 42.74 22.64 -10.09
N GLY A 5 42.53 21.97 -11.23
CA GLY A 5 42.33 22.61 -12.52
C GLY A 5 40.99 23.34 -12.63
N ALA A 6 41.01 24.55 -13.12
CA ALA A 6 39.85 25.38 -13.38
C ALA A 6 39.15 24.93 -14.68
N SER A 7 37.88 24.57 -14.62
CA SER A 7 36.98 24.46 -15.76
C SER A 7 36.00 25.63 -15.75
N LYS A 8 35.87 26.29 -16.92
CA LYS A 8 35.04 27.46 -17.15
C LYS A 8 33.55 27.12 -17.02
N ALA A 9 32.83 27.71 -16.08
CA ALA A 9 31.38 27.77 -16.03
C ALA A 9 30.89 29.19 -16.28
N LYS A 10 29.97 29.33 -17.23
CA LYS A 10 29.30 30.58 -17.62
C LYS A 10 28.27 31.02 -16.57
N GLN A 11 28.26 32.34 -16.39
CA GLN A 11 27.36 33.12 -15.53
C GLN A 11 25.86 32.88 -15.78
N GLN A 12 25.07 32.72 -14.72
CA GLN A 12 23.93 33.57 -14.34
C GLN A 12 23.26 32.97 -13.07
N GLY A 13 23.20 33.77 -11.99
CA GLY A 13 22.45 33.43 -10.77
C GLY A 13 23.05 34.14 -9.54
N LEU A 14 22.29 35.06 -8.96
CA LEU A 14 22.63 35.83 -7.76
C LEU A 14 22.99 34.90 -6.57
N HIS A 15 24.24 34.99 -6.11
CA HIS A 15 24.73 34.33 -4.93
C HIS A 15 24.50 35.15 -3.67
N PHE A 16 23.77 34.64 -2.70
CA PHE A 16 23.80 35.14 -1.32
C PHE A 16 24.88 34.39 -0.54
N ALA A 17 25.92 35.11 -0.10
CA ALA A 17 26.95 34.56 0.75
C ALA A 17 26.71 34.91 2.21
N TYR A 18 26.80 33.92 3.10
CA TYR A 18 26.84 34.17 4.55
C TYR A 18 28.26 34.05 5.06
N LEU A 19 28.72 35.06 5.78
CA LEU A 19 30.03 35.04 6.44
C LEU A 19 29.88 34.45 7.83
N VAL A 20 30.54 33.31 8.06
CA VAL A 20 30.65 32.72 9.43
C VAL A 20 32.02 33.06 9.96
N VAL A 21 32.08 33.97 10.94
CA VAL A 21 33.31 34.28 11.67
C VAL A 21 33.43 33.34 12.86
N VAL A 22 34.39 32.42 12.83
CA VAL A 22 34.73 31.58 13.97
C VAL A 22 35.77 32.34 14.83
N ASN A 23 35.37 32.79 16.01
CA ASN A 23 36.26 33.41 16.99
C ASN A 23 36.90 32.34 17.87
N SER A 24 38.15 31.97 17.62
CA SER A 24 38.94 31.13 18.52
C SER A 24 39.82 32.05 19.41
N LYS A 25 39.47 32.16 20.68
CA LYS A 25 40.34 32.75 21.70
C LYS A 25 41.41 31.71 22.07
N GLN A 26 42.59 31.79 21.49
CA GLN A 26 43.87 31.39 22.13
C GLN A 26 45.05 31.86 21.29
N GLY A 27 45.98 32.62 21.91
CA GLY A 27 47.40 32.70 21.65
C GLY A 27 47.82 33.45 20.39
N CYS A 28 48.35 34.67 20.57
CA CYS A 28 49.00 35.50 19.57
C CYS A 28 50.13 34.79 18.82
N ARG A 29 49.89 34.40 17.56
CA ARG A 29 50.90 34.27 16.49
C ARG A 29 50.31 34.85 15.24
N LYS A 30 50.99 35.84 14.61
CA LYS A 30 50.60 36.40 13.33
C LYS A 30 50.42 35.32 12.30
N MET A 31 49.18 35.06 11.92
CA MET A 31 48.85 34.24 10.76
C MET A 31 48.79 35.10 9.49
N PRO A 32 49.23 34.60 8.32
CA PRO A 32 49.08 35.31 7.06
C PRO A 32 47.60 35.47 6.74
N THR A 33 47.27 36.57 6.02
CA THR A 33 45.95 37.01 5.55
C THR A 33 45.03 35.81 5.20
N GLY A 34 44.00 35.58 6.03
CA GLY A 34 43.13 34.43 5.95
C GLY A 34 42.31 34.47 4.68
N SER A 35 42.40 33.40 3.91
CA SER A 35 41.47 33.11 2.86
C SER A 35 40.12 32.72 3.51
N ALA A 36 39.12 33.55 3.32
CA ALA A 36 37.76 33.22 3.73
C ALA A 36 37.27 32.04 2.89
N ILE A 37 36.97 30.90 3.52
CA ILE A 37 36.31 29.77 2.84
C ILE A 37 34.83 30.14 2.71
N ILE A 38 34.44 30.55 1.52
CA ILE A 38 33.02 30.76 1.17
C ILE A 38 32.42 29.37 0.93
N ILE A 39 31.69 28.86 1.89
CA ILE A 39 30.87 27.65 1.69
C ILE A 39 29.62 28.08 0.91
N GLY A 40 29.66 27.94 -0.41
CA GLY A 40 28.48 28.15 -1.27
C GLY A 40 27.41 27.13 -0.96
N VAL A 41 26.30 27.55 -0.38
CA VAL A 41 25.12 26.72 -0.25
C VAL A 41 24.49 26.58 -1.63
N ASN A 42 24.38 25.36 -2.16
CA ASN A 42 23.68 25.11 -3.41
C ASN A 42 22.19 25.50 -3.24
N PRO A 43 21.70 26.54 -3.95
CA PRO A 43 20.33 27.05 -3.76
C PRO A 43 19.26 25.97 -4.01
N ARG A 44 19.50 25.04 -4.96
CA ARG A 44 18.60 23.92 -5.26
C ARG A 44 18.56 22.93 -4.10
N GLU A 45 19.70 22.63 -3.53
CA GLU A 45 19.78 21.73 -2.36
C GLU A 45 19.08 22.33 -1.14
N ALA A 46 19.30 23.60 -0.85
CA ALA A 46 18.65 24.32 0.23
C ALA A 46 17.12 24.35 0.06
N ASN A 47 16.64 24.62 -1.15
CA ASN A 47 15.22 24.61 -1.48
C ASN A 47 14.60 23.22 -1.31
N LEU A 48 15.27 22.17 -1.80
CA LEU A 48 14.76 20.80 -1.69
C LEU A 48 14.75 20.33 -0.22
N LYS A 49 15.76 20.65 0.57
CA LYS A 49 15.77 20.43 2.03
C LYS A 49 14.60 21.13 2.72
N ARG A 50 14.27 22.36 2.33
CA ARG A 50 13.13 23.10 2.85
C ARG A 50 11.82 22.40 2.50
N LYS A 51 11.61 22.05 1.23
CA LYS A 51 10.40 21.30 0.77
C LYS A 51 10.18 20.00 1.53
N VAL A 52 11.25 19.21 1.75
CA VAL A 52 11.17 17.98 2.55
C VAL A 52 10.68 18.25 3.97
N ARG A 53 11.25 19.29 4.63
CA ARG A 53 10.87 19.64 6.00
C ARG A 53 9.45 20.18 6.10
N GLU A 54 9.07 21.08 5.18
CA GLU A 54 7.72 21.65 5.10
C GLU A 54 6.68 20.56 4.88
N HIS A 55 6.93 19.64 3.95
CA HIS A 55 6.03 18.51 3.70
C HIS A 55 5.83 17.64 4.94
N LEU A 56 6.91 17.25 5.63
CA LEU A 56 6.81 16.46 6.85
C LEU A 56 6.07 17.22 7.97
N HIS A 57 6.29 18.52 8.08
CA HIS A 57 5.59 19.38 9.03
C HIS A 57 4.09 19.47 8.71
N GLN A 58 3.72 19.64 7.43
CA GLN A 58 2.31 19.64 6.97
C GLN A 58 1.61 18.32 7.27
N LEU A 59 2.32 17.20 7.17
CA LEU A 59 1.80 15.90 7.59
C LEU A 59 1.73 15.72 9.12
N GLY A 60 2.17 16.73 9.91
CA GLY A 60 2.14 16.70 11.36
C GLY A 60 3.26 15.89 12.02
N PHE A 61 4.30 15.50 11.26
CA PHE A 61 5.47 14.86 11.86
C PHE A 61 6.23 15.83 12.75
N THR A 62 6.63 15.34 13.92
CA THR A 62 7.49 16.05 14.88
C THR A 62 8.80 15.30 15.07
N ARG A 63 9.74 15.89 15.82
CA ARG A 63 10.97 15.21 16.24
C ARG A 63 10.96 15.00 17.74
N SER A 64 11.37 13.80 18.16
CA SER A 64 11.64 13.53 19.58
C SER A 64 12.85 14.34 20.06
N GLN A 65 13.07 14.37 21.37
CA GLN A 65 14.29 14.98 21.96
C GLN A 65 15.58 14.37 21.42
N GLU A 66 15.54 13.10 21.04
CA GLU A 66 16.65 12.36 20.43
C GLU A 66 16.77 12.58 18.90
N GLY A 67 15.87 13.40 18.31
CA GLY A 67 15.86 13.74 16.90
C GLY A 67 15.18 12.73 15.98
N ALA A 68 14.55 11.67 16.51
CA ALA A 68 13.80 10.70 15.71
C ALA A 68 12.49 11.30 15.19
N LEU A 69 12.07 10.88 13.98
CA LEU A 69 10.81 11.30 13.40
C LEU A 69 9.65 10.61 14.13
N CYS A 70 8.70 11.41 14.61
CA CYS A 70 7.51 10.95 15.31
C CYS A 70 6.26 11.25 14.47
N PRO A 71 5.38 10.26 14.23
CA PRO A 71 4.14 10.47 13.51
C PRO A 71 3.15 11.30 14.34
N PRO A 72 2.17 11.99 13.72
CA PRO A 72 1.23 12.90 14.39
C PRO A 72 0.26 12.18 15.34
N GLY A 73 0.26 10.86 15.36
CA GLY A 73 -0.59 10.06 16.24
C GLY A 73 -0.56 8.58 15.86
N HIS A 74 -1.17 7.74 16.70
CA HIS A 74 -1.17 6.28 16.54
C HIS A 74 -2.56 5.71 16.18
N GLY A 75 -3.60 6.55 16.15
CA GLY A 75 -4.97 6.14 15.80
C GLY A 75 -5.19 5.96 14.30
N LYS A 76 -6.27 5.25 13.95
CA LYS A 76 -6.64 5.02 12.54
C LYS A 76 -6.88 6.31 11.77
N ASP A 77 -7.42 7.34 12.43
CA ASP A 77 -7.69 8.64 11.79
C ASP A 77 -6.41 9.41 11.50
N ALA A 78 -5.42 9.37 12.39
CA ALA A 78 -4.09 9.91 12.14
C ALA A 78 -3.41 9.20 10.95
N ILE A 79 -3.53 7.86 10.87
CA ILE A 79 -3.00 7.10 9.74
C ILE A 79 -3.72 7.46 8.43
N ARG A 80 -5.05 7.65 8.45
CA ARG A 80 -5.80 8.12 7.26
C ARG A 80 -5.34 9.50 6.82
N ALA A 81 -5.18 10.43 7.76
CA ALA A 81 -4.70 11.78 7.47
C ALA A 81 -3.32 11.76 6.79
N LEU A 82 -2.40 10.91 7.25
CA LEU A 82 -1.09 10.73 6.61
C LEU A 82 -1.16 10.20 5.17
N HIS A 83 -2.21 9.44 4.84
CA HIS A 83 -2.46 8.99 3.46
C HIS A 83 -3.29 9.98 2.63
N GLY A 84 -3.78 11.07 3.21
CA GLY A 84 -4.66 12.05 2.56
C GLY A 84 -4.06 12.61 1.28
N ALA A 85 -2.86 13.19 1.37
CA ALA A 85 -2.17 13.78 0.21
C ALA A 85 -1.94 12.77 -0.92
N GLN A 86 -1.51 11.55 -0.59
CA GLN A 86 -1.32 10.49 -1.58
C GLN A 86 -2.65 10.04 -2.20
N ARG A 87 -3.73 10.05 -1.41
CA ARG A 87 -5.07 9.75 -1.92
C ARG A 87 -5.57 10.81 -2.89
N GLU A 88 -5.42 12.09 -2.55
CA GLU A 88 -5.78 13.22 -3.42
C GLU A 88 -5.01 13.19 -4.73
N GLU A 89 -3.69 13.01 -4.69
CA GLU A 89 -2.84 12.85 -5.88
C GLU A 89 -3.34 11.72 -6.78
N ARG A 90 -3.72 10.57 -6.20
CA ARG A 90 -4.24 9.43 -6.95
C ARG A 90 -5.62 9.69 -7.56
N LEU A 91 -6.49 10.36 -6.84
CA LEU A 91 -7.80 10.74 -7.34
C LEU A 91 -7.67 11.75 -8.49
N SER A 92 -6.88 12.80 -8.32
CA SER A 92 -6.60 13.80 -9.37
C SER A 92 -6.01 13.15 -10.63
N ALA A 93 -5.04 12.26 -10.47
CA ALA A 93 -4.49 11.50 -11.61
C ALA A 93 -5.50 10.54 -12.27
N SER A 94 -6.63 10.29 -11.63
CA SER A 94 -7.70 9.41 -12.11
C SER A 94 -8.97 10.14 -12.54
N ASP A 95 -9.02 11.47 -12.50
CA ASP A 95 -10.20 12.29 -12.79
C ASP A 95 -10.91 11.92 -14.08
N ARG A 96 -10.17 11.93 -15.19
CA ARG A 96 -10.74 11.59 -16.50
C ARG A 96 -11.29 10.17 -16.54
N PHE A 97 -10.67 9.26 -15.82
CA PHE A 97 -11.15 7.89 -15.70
C PHE A 97 -12.43 7.82 -14.87
N ILE A 98 -12.47 8.47 -13.72
CA ILE A 98 -13.64 8.53 -12.83
C ILE A 98 -14.83 9.12 -13.61
N ALA A 99 -14.66 10.28 -14.23
CA ALA A 99 -15.71 10.95 -15.00
C ALA A 99 -16.30 10.07 -16.11
N ARG A 100 -15.42 9.37 -16.86
CA ARG A 100 -15.85 8.52 -17.98
C ARG A 100 -16.53 7.22 -17.52
N SER A 101 -16.07 6.65 -16.41
CA SER A 101 -16.37 5.27 -16.06
C SER A 101 -17.49 5.15 -15.02
N THR A 102 -17.71 6.17 -14.17
CA THR A 102 -18.64 6.10 -13.05
C THR A 102 -20.05 5.75 -13.49
N ALA A 103 -20.63 6.44 -14.48
CA ALA A 103 -22.00 6.20 -14.93
C ALA A 103 -22.21 4.75 -15.44
N LYS A 104 -21.22 4.18 -16.12
CA LYS A 104 -21.27 2.81 -16.67
C LYS A 104 -21.09 1.73 -15.60
N LEU A 105 -20.31 2.02 -14.57
CA LEU A 105 -19.91 1.02 -13.57
C LEU A 105 -20.72 1.11 -12.28
N MET A 106 -21.43 2.22 -12.05
CA MET A 106 -22.28 2.39 -10.86
C MET A 106 -23.34 1.29 -10.70
N PRO A 107 -23.98 0.75 -11.76
CA PRO A 107 -24.95 -0.32 -11.63
C PRO A 107 -24.44 -1.60 -10.96
N TYR A 108 -23.12 -1.81 -10.92
CA TYR A 108 -22.54 -2.98 -10.26
C TYR A 108 -22.36 -2.82 -8.73
N PHE A 109 -22.57 -1.63 -8.19
CA PHE A 109 -22.60 -1.40 -6.74
C PHE A 109 -24.03 -1.55 -6.22
N ALA A 110 -24.17 -2.27 -5.10
CA ALA A 110 -25.48 -2.46 -4.49
C ALA A 110 -25.96 -1.22 -3.76
N SER A 111 -27.24 -0.95 -3.78
CA SER A 111 -27.90 -0.20 -2.71
C SER A 111 -28.10 -1.11 -1.49
N GLY A 112 -28.21 -0.51 -0.30
CA GLY A 112 -28.44 -1.29 0.91
C GLY A 112 -29.74 -2.10 0.88
N GLY A 113 -30.78 -1.57 0.21
CA GLY A 113 -32.07 -2.24 0.03
C GLY A 113 -32.04 -3.46 -0.89
N GLU A 114 -31.06 -3.54 -1.81
CA GLU A 114 -30.88 -4.70 -2.71
C GLU A 114 -30.17 -5.88 -2.03
N VAL A 115 -29.57 -5.66 -0.85
CA VAL A 115 -28.81 -6.72 -0.15
C VAL A 115 -29.71 -7.45 0.82
N VAL A 116 -29.97 -8.72 0.54
CA VAL A 116 -30.67 -9.66 1.42
C VAL A 116 -29.63 -10.55 2.09
N PRO A 117 -29.26 -10.32 3.36
CA PRO A 117 -28.11 -10.98 4.00
C PRO A 117 -28.16 -12.50 3.94
N GLU A 118 -29.34 -13.09 4.05
CA GLU A 118 -29.57 -14.55 4.03
C GLU A 118 -29.40 -15.17 2.64
N LYS A 119 -29.43 -14.34 1.57
CA LYS A 119 -29.32 -14.81 0.17
C LYS A 119 -27.96 -14.50 -0.46
N ILE A 120 -27.08 -13.81 0.24
CA ILE A 120 -25.75 -13.49 -0.29
C ILE A 120 -25.05 -14.78 -0.71
N SER A 121 -24.61 -14.82 -1.97
CA SER A 121 -23.92 -15.98 -2.56
C SER A 121 -22.65 -15.53 -3.24
N PRO A 122 -21.49 -15.59 -2.56
CA PRO A 122 -20.24 -15.08 -3.11
C PRO A 122 -19.71 -15.99 -4.23
N VAL A 123 -19.25 -15.36 -5.30
CA VAL A 123 -18.50 -15.98 -6.39
C VAL A 123 -17.30 -15.15 -6.75
N LEU A 124 -16.22 -15.79 -7.24
CA LEU A 124 -15.00 -15.12 -7.70
C LEU A 124 -14.99 -15.03 -9.23
N GLU A 125 -14.70 -13.85 -9.74
CA GLU A 125 -14.37 -13.64 -11.14
C GLU A 125 -12.94 -13.12 -11.28
N ARG A 126 -12.10 -13.87 -12.01
CA ARG A 126 -10.72 -13.45 -12.27
C ARG A 126 -10.71 -12.33 -13.32
N VAL A 127 -10.02 -11.24 -12.99
CA VAL A 127 -9.96 -10.03 -13.80
C VAL A 127 -8.80 -10.07 -14.80
N SER A 128 -9.12 -9.94 -16.09
CA SER A 128 -8.15 -9.74 -17.16
C SER A 128 -7.88 -8.24 -17.39
N SER A 129 -6.67 -7.90 -17.84
CA SER A 129 -6.32 -6.52 -18.16
C SER A 129 -7.07 -6.02 -19.41
N GLY A 130 -7.44 -4.74 -19.43
CA GLY A 130 -8.12 -4.12 -20.57
C GLY A 130 -9.61 -4.42 -20.69
N THR A 131 -10.22 -5.08 -19.69
CA THR A 131 -11.64 -5.40 -19.64
C THR A 131 -12.42 -4.40 -18.78
N TRP A 132 -13.73 -4.35 -18.93
CA TRP A 132 -14.59 -3.53 -18.06
C TRP A 132 -14.52 -3.95 -16.59
N GLN A 133 -14.28 -5.23 -16.31
CA GLN A 133 -14.02 -5.74 -14.97
C GLN A 133 -12.75 -5.11 -14.38
N SER A 134 -11.72 -4.92 -15.20
CA SER A 134 -10.50 -4.20 -14.78
C SER A 134 -10.78 -2.74 -14.43
N ASP A 135 -11.68 -2.09 -15.18
CA ASP A 135 -12.14 -0.73 -14.88
C ASP A 135 -12.99 -0.69 -13.61
N LEU A 136 -13.88 -1.65 -13.41
CA LEU A 136 -14.66 -1.78 -12.17
C LEU A 136 -13.74 -2.01 -10.95
N PHE A 137 -12.77 -2.90 -11.08
CA PHE A 137 -11.78 -3.12 -10.02
C PHE A 137 -11.03 -1.83 -9.67
N ARG A 138 -10.59 -1.08 -10.69
CA ARG A 138 -9.93 0.21 -10.52
C ARG A 138 -10.84 1.23 -9.83
N LEU A 139 -12.06 1.40 -10.31
CA LEU A 139 -13.03 2.36 -9.75
C LEU A 139 -13.32 2.03 -8.28
N ALA A 140 -13.66 0.77 -7.99
CA ALA A 140 -13.95 0.34 -6.62
C ALA A 140 -12.75 0.56 -5.67
N SER A 141 -11.52 0.30 -6.13
CA SER A 141 -10.32 0.53 -5.31
C SER A 141 -10.04 2.00 -4.99
N LEU A 142 -10.48 2.93 -5.83
CA LEU A 142 -10.34 4.37 -5.59
C LEU A 142 -11.27 4.90 -4.48
N SER A 143 -12.32 4.16 -4.13
CA SER A 143 -13.23 4.53 -3.03
C SER A 143 -12.60 4.38 -1.63
N TRP A 144 -11.49 3.65 -1.51
CA TRP A 144 -10.88 3.37 -0.21
C TRP A 144 -10.06 4.55 0.33
N SER A 145 -10.09 4.72 1.66
CA SER A 145 -9.42 5.82 2.35
C SER A 145 -7.90 5.73 2.33
N VAL A 146 -7.35 4.54 2.11
CA VAL A 146 -5.91 4.33 1.92
C VAL A 146 -5.68 3.86 0.49
N PRO A 147 -4.86 4.56 -0.30
CA PRO A 147 -4.54 4.16 -1.66
C PRO A 147 -3.96 2.76 -1.73
N VAL A 148 -4.47 1.95 -2.64
CA VAL A 148 -3.96 0.60 -2.85
C VAL A 148 -2.75 0.59 -3.78
N SER A 149 -1.86 -0.37 -3.58
CA SER A 149 -0.73 -0.62 -4.47
C SER A 149 -1.22 -1.12 -5.84
N ASN A 150 -0.40 -0.94 -6.87
CA ASN A 150 -0.65 -1.57 -8.19
C ASN A 150 -0.17 -3.03 -8.23
N GLY A 151 0.48 -3.51 -7.17
CA GLY A 151 1.19 -4.78 -7.17
C GLY A 151 2.37 -4.78 -8.14
N PHE A 152 3.16 -5.81 -8.12
CA PHE A 152 4.27 -6.02 -9.07
C PHE A 152 4.47 -7.52 -9.34
N GLY A 153 5.20 -7.84 -10.40
CA GLY A 153 5.47 -9.21 -10.80
C GLY A 153 4.21 -10.00 -11.18
N ARG A 154 4.12 -11.24 -10.72
CA ARG A 154 2.93 -12.09 -10.89
C ARG A 154 1.75 -11.44 -10.20
N ARG A 155 0.58 -11.43 -10.82
CA ARG A 155 -0.63 -10.79 -10.26
C ARG A 155 -1.88 -11.55 -10.64
N LEU A 156 -2.71 -11.84 -9.64
CA LEU A 156 -4.09 -12.28 -9.84
C LEU A 156 -5.02 -11.28 -9.17
N ARG A 157 -6.05 -10.86 -9.87
CA ARG A 157 -7.06 -9.92 -9.39
C ARG A 157 -8.44 -10.56 -9.52
N TYR A 158 -9.30 -10.36 -8.53
CA TYR A 158 -10.64 -10.91 -8.50
C TYR A 158 -11.65 -9.86 -8.10
N LEU A 159 -12.79 -9.87 -8.78
CA LEU A 159 -14.04 -9.30 -8.30
C LEU A 159 -14.75 -10.38 -7.49
N VAL A 160 -15.23 -10.02 -6.32
CA VAL A 160 -16.07 -10.87 -5.47
C VAL A 160 -17.50 -10.40 -5.68
N TRP A 161 -18.31 -11.24 -6.32
CA TRP A 161 -19.71 -10.92 -6.65
C TRP A 161 -20.68 -11.57 -5.66
N ASP A 162 -21.81 -10.90 -5.44
CA ASP A 162 -22.99 -11.53 -4.89
C ASP A 162 -23.85 -12.04 -6.04
N GLN A 163 -23.88 -13.35 -6.24
CA GLN A 163 -24.63 -13.97 -7.32
C GLN A 163 -26.16 -13.74 -7.17
N ALA A 164 -26.65 -13.52 -5.94
CA ALA A 164 -28.07 -13.33 -5.68
C ALA A 164 -28.63 -12.05 -6.30
N ASN A 165 -27.82 -10.99 -6.40
CA ASN A 165 -28.24 -9.69 -6.93
C ASN A 165 -27.35 -9.16 -8.05
N GLY A 166 -26.28 -9.87 -8.41
CA GLY A 166 -25.33 -9.47 -9.45
C GLY A 166 -24.46 -8.26 -9.07
N LYS A 167 -24.27 -7.98 -7.77
CA LYS A 167 -23.53 -6.80 -7.30
C LYS A 167 -22.17 -7.17 -6.73
N LEU A 168 -21.28 -6.17 -6.71
CA LEU A 168 -19.92 -6.31 -6.21
C LEU A 168 -19.88 -6.33 -4.68
N ILE A 169 -19.42 -7.43 -4.08
CA ILE A 169 -19.13 -7.53 -2.63
C ILE A 169 -17.79 -6.90 -2.30
N GLY A 170 -16.76 -7.15 -3.11
CA GLY A 170 -15.41 -6.71 -2.79
C GLY A 170 -14.35 -7.08 -3.81
N LEU A 171 -13.10 -6.83 -3.42
CA LEU A 171 -11.92 -6.97 -4.26
C LEU A 171 -10.85 -7.82 -3.59
N ILE A 172 -10.21 -8.68 -4.38
CA ILE A 172 -8.99 -9.38 -3.99
C ILE A 172 -7.93 -9.14 -5.06
N ALA A 173 -6.73 -8.74 -4.66
CA ALA A 173 -5.57 -8.77 -5.53
C ALA A 173 -4.36 -9.31 -4.79
N ILE A 174 -3.75 -10.34 -5.37
CA ILE A 174 -2.51 -10.92 -4.89
C ILE A 174 -1.41 -10.70 -5.91
N GLY A 175 -0.20 -10.41 -5.43
CA GLY A 175 0.98 -10.12 -6.26
C GLY A 175 2.24 -10.72 -5.68
N ASP A 176 3.37 -10.54 -6.36
CA ASP A 176 4.65 -10.96 -5.81
C ASP A 176 4.91 -10.23 -4.48
N PRO A 177 5.37 -10.94 -3.45
CA PRO A 177 5.67 -10.33 -2.16
C PRO A 177 6.95 -9.51 -2.22
N VAL A 178 7.05 -8.49 -1.36
CA VAL A 178 8.31 -7.76 -1.17
C VAL A 178 9.40 -8.72 -0.74
N PHE A 179 10.61 -8.55 -1.30
CA PHE A 179 11.73 -9.45 -1.01
C PHE A 179 12.09 -9.42 0.48
N ASN A 180 12.20 -8.26 1.09
CA ASN A 180 12.54 -8.09 2.49
C ASN A 180 11.30 -7.77 3.33
N LEU A 181 10.86 -8.69 4.15
CA LEU A 181 9.82 -8.49 5.17
C LEU A 181 10.23 -9.26 6.44
N GLY A 182 10.99 -8.61 7.32
CA GLY A 182 11.63 -9.26 8.46
C GLY A 182 10.68 -10.03 9.38
N VAL A 183 9.45 -9.53 9.60
CA VAL A 183 8.46 -10.23 10.43
C VAL A 183 8.01 -11.54 9.80
N ARG A 184 7.81 -11.59 8.48
CA ARG A 184 7.49 -12.82 7.74
C ARG A 184 8.66 -13.79 7.78
N ASP A 185 9.87 -13.29 7.48
CA ASP A 185 11.07 -14.10 7.39
C ASP A 185 11.40 -14.74 8.74
N LYS A 186 11.29 -13.96 9.83
CA LYS A 186 11.44 -14.45 11.21
C LYS A 186 10.39 -15.51 11.57
N PHE A 187 9.12 -15.29 11.18
CA PHE A 187 8.03 -16.24 11.46
C PHE A 187 8.24 -17.58 10.77
N ILE A 188 8.69 -17.57 9.51
CA ILE A 188 8.94 -18.80 8.73
C ILE A 188 10.29 -19.44 9.13
N GLY A 189 11.23 -18.66 9.63
CA GLY A 189 12.60 -19.10 9.93
C GLY A 189 13.54 -18.98 8.72
N TRP A 190 13.31 -18.00 7.83
CA TRP A 190 14.09 -17.81 6.61
C TRP A 190 15.29 -16.89 6.81
N ASP A 191 16.41 -17.33 6.25
CA ASP A 191 17.55 -16.47 5.95
C ASP A 191 17.43 -15.83 4.53
N THR A 192 18.49 -15.25 4.02
CA THR A 192 18.52 -14.62 2.69
C THR A 192 18.50 -15.66 1.55
N ALA A 193 19.15 -16.80 1.74
CA ALA A 193 19.18 -17.87 0.74
C ALA A 193 17.83 -18.59 0.65
N ASP A 194 17.22 -18.91 1.79
CA ASP A 194 15.87 -19.48 1.88
C ASP A 194 14.85 -18.59 1.17
N ARG A 195 14.92 -17.30 1.43
CA ARG A 195 14.05 -16.31 0.81
C ARG A 195 14.20 -16.27 -0.70
N ALA A 196 15.43 -16.25 -1.19
CA ALA A 196 15.71 -16.26 -2.63
C ALA A 196 15.16 -17.53 -3.32
N ALA A 197 15.26 -18.67 -2.66
CA ALA A 197 14.81 -19.95 -3.20
C ALA A 197 13.28 -20.16 -3.11
N ARG A 198 12.63 -19.69 -2.04
CA ARG A 198 11.27 -20.11 -1.68
C ARG A 198 10.21 -19.02 -1.74
N LEU A 199 10.60 -17.75 -1.92
CA LEU A 199 9.66 -16.63 -2.03
C LEU A 199 8.67 -16.80 -3.18
N VAL A 200 9.04 -17.57 -4.21
CA VAL A 200 8.18 -17.93 -5.35
C VAL A 200 6.89 -18.66 -4.92
N ASN A 201 6.89 -19.32 -3.77
CA ASN A 201 5.74 -20.05 -3.22
C ASN A 201 4.82 -19.17 -2.34
N LEU A 202 5.08 -17.87 -2.29
CA LEU A 202 4.25 -16.91 -1.59
C LEU A 202 3.68 -15.87 -2.55
N MET A 203 2.53 -15.33 -2.17
CA MET A 203 1.97 -14.10 -2.72
C MET A 203 1.69 -13.09 -1.60
N ASP A 204 1.55 -11.82 -1.96
CA ASP A 204 1.12 -10.74 -1.07
C ASP A 204 -0.25 -10.23 -1.50
N ALA A 205 -1.23 -10.23 -0.60
CA ALA A 205 -2.53 -9.65 -0.87
C ALA A 205 -2.47 -8.13 -0.63
N TYR A 206 -2.23 -7.39 -1.71
CA TYR A 206 -2.09 -5.94 -1.69
C TYR A 206 -3.43 -5.19 -1.85
N VAL A 207 -4.50 -5.87 -2.27
CA VAL A 207 -5.89 -5.39 -2.24
C VAL A 207 -6.75 -6.49 -1.64
N LEU A 208 -7.42 -6.18 -0.52
CA LEU A 208 -8.22 -7.18 0.20
C LEU A 208 -9.29 -6.47 1.02
N GLY A 209 -10.53 -6.49 0.55
CA GLY A 209 -11.63 -5.87 1.29
C GLY A 209 -12.94 -5.80 0.53
N ALA A 210 -14.00 -5.47 1.28
CA ALA A 210 -15.34 -5.30 0.74
C ALA A 210 -15.63 -3.84 0.41
N VAL A 211 -16.58 -3.64 -0.54
CA VAL A 211 -17.15 -2.34 -0.86
C VAL A 211 -18.46 -2.13 -0.10
N PRO A 212 -18.95 -0.89 0.05
CA PRO A 212 -20.28 -0.64 0.58
C PRO A 212 -21.39 -1.23 -0.31
N PRO A 213 -22.53 -1.67 0.28
CA PRO A 213 -22.82 -1.72 1.70
C PRO A 213 -22.28 -2.97 2.41
N TYR A 214 -21.69 -3.92 1.69
CA TYR A 214 -21.22 -5.20 2.25
C TYR A 214 -20.13 -5.02 3.32
N ASN A 215 -19.32 -3.96 3.25
CA ASN A 215 -18.32 -3.64 4.29
C ASN A 215 -18.99 -3.40 5.67
N ALA A 216 -20.18 -2.80 5.72
CA ALA A 216 -20.94 -2.60 6.94
C ALA A 216 -21.45 -3.92 7.54
N LEU A 217 -21.64 -4.93 6.69
CA LEU A 217 -22.02 -6.31 7.06
C LEU A 217 -20.84 -7.20 7.45
N LEU A 218 -19.65 -6.65 7.69
CA LEU A 218 -18.41 -7.41 7.86
C LEU A 218 -18.00 -8.22 6.61
N GLY A 219 -18.46 -7.86 5.43
CA GLY A 219 -18.07 -8.46 4.16
C GLY A 219 -16.57 -8.49 3.92
N GLY A 220 -15.81 -7.54 4.53
CA GLY A 220 -14.34 -7.58 4.53
C GLY A 220 -13.75 -8.83 5.18
N LYS A 221 -14.44 -9.45 6.17
CA LYS A 221 -14.04 -10.73 6.75
C LYS A 221 -14.27 -11.87 5.78
N LEU A 222 -15.43 -11.89 5.12
CA LEU A 222 -15.72 -12.84 4.04
C LEU A 222 -14.63 -12.78 2.97
N VAL A 223 -14.40 -11.59 2.39
CA VAL A 223 -13.40 -11.39 1.33
C VAL A 223 -12.00 -11.85 1.77
N ALA A 224 -11.62 -11.57 3.02
CA ALA A 224 -10.33 -12.01 3.56
C ALA A 224 -10.24 -13.54 3.70
N CYS A 225 -11.34 -14.22 4.07
CA CYS A 225 -11.36 -15.68 4.15
C CYS A 225 -11.28 -16.36 2.77
N LEU A 226 -11.82 -15.71 1.73
CA LEU A 226 -11.75 -16.22 0.36
C LEU A 226 -10.31 -16.38 -0.16
N LEU A 227 -9.31 -15.73 0.44
CA LEU A 227 -7.90 -15.99 0.13
C LEU A 227 -7.51 -17.45 0.29
N ARG A 228 -8.20 -18.18 1.18
CA ARG A 228 -7.95 -19.60 1.44
C ARG A 228 -8.90 -20.51 0.65
N SER A 229 -9.50 -20.03 -0.43
CA SER A 229 -10.35 -20.85 -1.29
C SER A 229 -9.52 -21.75 -2.20
N ARG A 230 -10.13 -22.90 -2.55
CA ARG A 230 -9.60 -23.81 -3.57
C ARG A 230 -9.49 -23.11 -4.91
N ASP A 231 -10.45 -22.24 -5.24
CA ASP A 231 -10.51 -21.48 -6.49
C ASP A 231 -9.25 -20.62 -6.69
N ILE A 232 -8.80 -19.88 -5.67
CA ILE A 232 -7.57 -19.08 -5.76
C ILE A 232 -6.33 -19.97 -5.88
N TYR A 233 -6.30 -21.09 -5.16
CA TYR A 233 -5.20 -22.03 -5.22
C TYR A 233 -5.06 -22.65 -6.63
N ASP A 234 -6.16 -23.11 -7.22
CA ASP A 234 -6.18 -23.74 -8.53
C ASP A 234 -5.90 -22.73 -9.65
N ASP A 235 -6.44 -21.51 -9.56
CA ASP A 235 -6.13 -20.41 -10.48
C ASP A 235 -4.64 -20.06 -10.48
N PHE A 236 -4.01 -20.01 -9.30
CA PHE A 236 -2.58 -19.79 -9.21
C PHE A 236 -1.79 -20.93 -9.87
N ALA A 237 -2.15 -22.17 -9.61
CA ALA A 237 -1.50 -23.34 -10.22
C ALA A 237 -1.63 -23.30 -11.75
N THR A 238 -2.81 -22.95 -12.26
CA THR A 238 -3.10 -22.83 -13.69
C THR A 238 -2.25 -21.75 -14.36
N VAL A 239 -2.10 -20.57 -13.70
CA VAL A 239 -1.44 -19.43 -14.33
C VAL A 239 0.08 -19.45 -14.11
N TYR A 240 0.55 -19.96 -12.98
CA TYR A 240 1.95 -19.84 -12.56
C TYR A 240 2.64 -21.15 -12.21
N GLY A 241 1.95 -22.27 -12.24
CA GLY A 241 2.50 -23.59 -11.83
C GLY A 241 3.70 -24.07 -12.67
N GLY A 242 3.79 -23.66 -13.94
CA GLY A 242 4.89 -24.00 -14.85
C GLY A 242 5.61 -22.76 -15.42
N SER A 243 5.66 -21.64 -14.67
CA SER A 243 6.19 -20.38 -15.20
C SER A 243 7.71 -20.27 -15.07
N THR A 244 8.36 -19.68 -16.09
CA THR A 244 9.76 -19.22 -16.03
C THR A 244 9.88 -17.86 -15.38
N GLY A 245 10.88 -17.66 -14.54
CA GLY A 245 11.13 -16.35 -13.93
C GLY A 245 11.63 -15.33 -14.95
N ILE A 246 10.95 -14.19 -15.08
CA ILE A 246 11.30 -13.13 -16.05
C ILE A 246 12.74 -12.65 -15.87
N ILE A 247 13.22 -12.52 -14.64
CA ILE A 247 14.59 -12.04 -14.35
C ILE A 247 15.58 -13.19 -14.28
N SER A 248 15.21 -14.30 -13.65
CA SER A 248 16.14 -15.43 -13.43
C SER A 248 16.20 -16.42 -14.59
N GLN A 249 15.27 -16.35 -15.56
CA GLN A 249 15.12 -17.29 -16.68
C GLN A 249 15.03 -18.79 -16.23
N ALA A 250 14.90 -19.04 -14.92
CA ALA A 250 14.82 -20.37 -14.37
C ALA A 250 13.34 -20.84 -14.33
N GLU A 251 13.11 -22.12 -14.64
CA GLU A 251 11.83 -22.76 -14.41
C GLU A 251 11.51 -22.73 -12.90
N LYS A 252 10.34 -22.22 -12.57
CA LYS A 252 9.86 -22.14 -11.20
C LYS A 252 8.59 -22.97 -11.08
N ASN A 253 8.70 -24.14 -10.51
CA ASN A 253 7.54 -24.92 -10.06
C ASN A 253 6.89 -24.22 -8.85
N ALA A 254 6.26 -23.07 -9.11
CA ALA A 254 5.64 -22.27 -8.08
C ALA A 254 4.38 -22.98 -7.53
N ARG A 255 4.31 -23.14 -6.22
CA ARG A 255 3.17 -23.71 -5.50
C ARG A 255 2.69 -22.67 -4.50
N LEU A 256 1.44 -22.25 -4.57
CA LEU A 256 0.91 -21.25 -3.64
C LEU A 256 0.74 -21.88 -2.23
N LEU A 257 1.77 -21.75 -1.41
CA LEU A 257 1.76 -22.31 -0.05
C LEU A 257 1.13 -21.36 0.96
N ALA A 258 1.33 -20.05 0.78
CA ALA A 258 0.70 -19.06 1.64
C ALA A 258 0.56 -17.70 0.94
N VAL A 259 -0.38 -16.91 1.44
CA VAL A 259 -0.57 -15.49 1.09
C VAL A 259 -0.32 -14.65 2.33
N VAL A 260 0.51 -13.62 2.21
CA VAL A 260 0.78 -12.64 3.27
C VAL A 260 -0.05 -11.39 2.98
N THR A 261 -0.48 -10.70 4.01
CA THR A 261 -1.07 -9.36 3.87
C THR A 261 -0.66 -8.47 5.03
N THR A 262 -0.58 -7.17 4.76
CA THR A 262 -0.21 -6.18 5.76
C THR A 262 -1.36 -5.19 5.93
N SER A 263 -1.82 -4.99 7.16
CA SER A 263 -2.87 -4.02 7.45
C SER A 263 -2.39 -2.59 7.19
N SER A 264 -3.09 -1.86 6.34
CA SER A 264 -2.75 -0.46 6.04
C SER A 264 -2.99 0.50 7.22
N MET A 265 -3.87 0.12 8.15
CA MET A 265 -4.36 0.96 9.26
C MET A 265 -3.77 0.56 10.62
N GLY A 266 -2.55 0.02 10.66
CA GLY A 266 -1.94 -0.49 11.88
C GLY A 266 -2.56 -1.83 12.28
N ARG A 267 -3.19 -1.93 13.47
CA ARG A 267 -3.89 -3.14 13.90
C ARG A 267 -5.19 -3.33 13.15
N SER A 268 -5.40 -4.52 12.58
CA SER A 268 -6.60 -4.82 11.79
C SER A 268 -7.74 -5.39 12.66
N ALA A 269 -8.90 -4.76 12.58
CA ALA A 269 -10.14 -5.35 13.13
C ALA A 269 -10.77 -6.36 12.16
N VAL A 270 -10.49 -6.24 10.86
CA VAL A 270 -11.04 -7.11 9.82
C VAL A 270 -10.33 -8.45 9.80
N TYR A 271 -9.00 -8.45 9.82
CA TYR A 271 -8.19 -9.67 9.65
C TYR A 271 -7.96 -10.44 10.95
N ASN A 272 -8.17 -9.80 12.10
CA ASN A 272 -8.06 -10.47 13.40
C ASN A 272 -9.22 -11.45 13.64
N ARG A 273 -8.90 -12.57 14.28
CA ARG A 273 -9.87 -13.59 14.72
C ARG A 273 -10.68 -14.20 13.56
N LEU A 274 -10.06 -14.34 12.38
CA LEU A 274 -10.66 -15.04 11.24
C LEU A 274 -10.51 -16.55 11.42
N LYS A 275 -11.35 -17.11 12.28
CA LYS A 275 -11.41 -18.54 12.54
C LYS A 275 -12.84 -19.03 12.35
N MET A 276 -13.03 -20.03 11.49
CA MET A 276 -14.31 -20.68 11.23
C MET A 276 -14.08 -22.20 11.19
N ASP A 277 -14.98 -22.94 11.79
CA ASP A 277 -14.96 -24.39 11.82
C ASP A 277 -13.56 -24.96 12.14
N GLY A 278 -12.97 -24.50 13.26
CA GLY A 278 -11.63 -24.93 13.68
C GLY A 278 -10.46 -24.38 12.84
N THR A 279 -10.71 -23.91 11.62
CA THR A 279 -9.68 -23.41 10.69
C THR A 279 -9.38 -21.92 10.92
N GLU A 280 -8.08 -21.57 11.08
CA GLU A 280 -7.61 -20.20 11.12
C GLU A 280 -7.28 -19.73 9.69
N TYR A 281 -8.05 -18.77 9.18
CA TYR A 281 -7.91 -18.25 7.81
C TYR A 281 -6.75 -17.23 7.68
N LEU A 282 -6.59 -16.37 8.67
CA LEU A 282 -5.49 -15.41 8.75
C LEU A 282 -4.90 -15.41 10.16
N LYS A 283 -3.61 -15.69 10.24
CA LYS A 283 -2.83 -15.66 11.48
C LYS A 283 -1.99 -14.40 11.55
N SER A 284 -2.11 -13.63 12.64
CA SER A 284 -1.19 -12.52 12.90
C SER A 284 0.21 -13.05 13.21
N ILE A 285 1.21 -12.52 12.51
CA ILE A 285 2.61 -12.95 12.67
C ILE A 285 3.51 -11.83 13.24
N GLY A 286 2.93 -10.70 13.62
CA GLY A 286 3.62 -9.57 14.22
C GLY A 286 3.42 -8.27 13.46
N PHE A 287 4.31 -7.32 13.68
CA PHE A 287 4.20 -5.95 13.16
C PHE A 287 5.44 -5.55 12.37
N THR A 288 5.25 -4.72 11.34
CA THR A 288 6.36 -4.08 10.63
C THR A 288 7.08 -3.08 11.51
N GLY A 289 8.34 -2.78 11.19
CA GLY A 289 9.17 -1.82 11.94
C GLY A 289 8.81 -0.34 11.73
N GLY A 290 7.72 -0.02 11.05
CA GLY A 290 7.32 1.37 10.78
C GLY A 290 8.32 2.13 9.89
N TRP A 291 8.85 1.47 8.89
CA TRP A 291 9.84 2.01 7.96
C TRP A 291 9.36 1.91 6.50
N GLY A 292 9.61 2.94 5.71
CA GLY A 292 9.18 3.00 4.31
C GLY A 292 9.12 4.43 3.76
N HIS A 293 8.51 4.59 2.61
CA HIS A 293 8.48 5.87 1.86
C HIS A 293 7.06 6.34 1.51
N PHE A 294 6.01 5.75 2.10
CA PHE A 294 4.62 6.10 1.74
C PHE A 294 4.28 7.58 1.99
N HIS A 295 4.94 8.21 2.95
CA HIS A 295 4.78 9.62 3.32
C HIS A 295 5.53 10.58 2.36
N ILE A 296 6.22 10.06 1.35
CA ILE A 296 6.88 10.84 0.29
C ILE A 296 5.97 10.79 -0.95
N PRO A 297 5.24 11.85 -1.30
CA PRO A 297 4.36 11.91 -2.46
C PRO A 297 5.14 11.88 -3.78
N ASP A 298 4.43 11.69 -4.90
CA ASP A 298 5.07 11.51 -6.20
C ASP A 298 5.81 12.78 -6.65
N TRP A 299 5.24 13.95 -6.42
CA TRP A 299 5.90 15.21 -6.76
C TRP A 299 7.26 15.40 -6.03
N LEU A 300 7.31 15.07 -4.73
CA LEU A 300 8.55 15.16 -3.95
C LEU A 300 9.56 14.08 -4.36
N PHE A 301 9.07 12.88 -4.66
CA PHE A 301 9.91 11.80 -5.19
C PHE A 301 10.56 12.18 -6.53
N ILE A 302 9.82 12.83 -7.44
CA ILE A 302 10.35 13.30 -8.72
C ILE A 302 11.47 14.30 -8.48
N GLU A 303 11.27 15.31 -7.63
CA GLU A 303 12.31 16.29 -7.31
C GLU A 303 13.55 15.67 -6.65
N LEU A 304 13.37 14.71 -5.74
CA LEU A 304 14.46 13.96 -5.12
C LEU A 304 15.24 13.12 -6.15
N ARG A 305 14.53 12.53 -7.11
CA ARG A 305 15.15 11.77 -8.20
C ARG A 305 15.93 12.68 -9.16
N ASP A 306 15.36 13.82 -9.54
CA ASP A 306 16.01 14.77 -10.41
C ASP A 306 17.27 15.36 -9.75
N TYR A 307 17.24 15.57 -8.44
CA TYR A 307 18.45 15.94 -7.69
C TYR A 307 19.54 14.87 -7.76
N LEU A 308 19.19 13.57 -7.69
CA LEU A 308 20.15 12.50 -7.89
C LEU A 308 20.68 12.41 -9.33
N ARG A 309 19.87 12.77 -10.33
CA ARG A 309 20.32 12.85 -11.73
C ARG A 309 21.41 13.92 -11.91
N ASP A 310 21.23 15.09 -11.30
CA ASP A 310 22.24 16.14 -11.34
C ASP A 310 23.56 15.72 -10.67
N LEU A 311 23.52 14.74 -9.77
CA LEU A 311 24.69 14.15 -9.12
C LEU A 311 25.23 12.91 -9.85
N ASP A 312 24.71 12.56 -11.02
CA ASP A 312 25.02 11.32 -11.77
C ASP A 312 24.94 10.06 -10.90
N HIS A 313 23.97 10.04 -9.95
CA HIS A 313 23.88 8.96 -8.99
C HIS A 313 23.15 7.74 -9.62
N GLN A 314 23.73 6.55 -9.48
CA GLN A 314 23.24 5.30 -10.08
C GLN A 314 21.75 4.98 -9.77
N TYR A 315 21.22 5.40 -8.63
CA TYR A 315 19.82 5.16 -8.25
C TYR A 315 18.83 6.16 -8.85
N ALA A 316 19.28 7.13 -9.65
CA ALA A 316 18.39 8.03 -10.36
C ALA A 316 17.64 7.31 -11.50
N ASP A 317 18.38 6.61 -12.36
CA ASP A 317 17.85 6.00 -13.59
C ASP A 317 18.27 4.54 -13.82
N GLN A 318 19.33 4.07 -13.19
CA GLN A 318 19.80 2.68 -13.33
C GLN A 318 19.10 1.75 -12.34
N HIS A 319 18.20 0.92 -12.83
CA HIS A 319 17.50 -0.08 -12.02
C HIS A 319 17.78 -1.47 -12.55
N ALA A 320 18.75 -2.15 -11.95
CA ALA A 320 19.07 -3.54 -12.33
C ALA A 320 17.90 -4.52 -12.18
N PHE A 321 16.87 -4.17 -11.39
CA PHE A 321 15.73 -5.04 -11.05
C PHE A 321 14.36 -4.38 -11.30
N GLY A 322 14.25 -3.45 -12.25
CA GLY A 322 13.00 -2.77 -12.60
C GLY A 322 12.57 -1.67 -11.62
N GLN A 323 11.48 -0.99 -11.96
CA GLN A 323 10.95 0.17 -11.24
C GLN A 323 9.93 -0.21 -10.13
N GLY A 324 10.13 -1.33 -9.46
CA GLY A 324 9.27 -1.76 -8.35
C GLY A 324 9.44 -0.92 -7.07
N PRO A 325 8.68 -1.25 -5.99
CA PRO A 325 8.72 -0.51 -4.73
C PRO A 325 10.12 -0.36 -4.12
N ASN A 326 10.98 -1.33 -4.32
CA ASN A 326 12.35 -1.28 -3.84
C ASN A 326 13.20 -0.21 -4.56
N TRP A 327 12.93 0.07 -5.83
CA TRP A 327 13.62 1.14 -6.54
C TRP A 327 13.27 2.51 -5.95
N ARG A 328 11.99 2.84 -5.85
CA ARG A 328 11.53 4.11 -5.25
C ARG A 328 12.13 4.31 -3.84
N LEU A 329 12.15 3.26 -3.04
CA LEU A 329 12.73 3.27 -1.70
C LEU A 329 14.23 3.59 -1.72
N ARG A 330 15.00 2.94 -2.59
CA ARG A 330 16.45 3.15 -2.72
C ARG A 330 16.77 4.54 -3.22
N THR A 331 16.06 5.01 -4.25
CA THR A 331 16.20 6.36 -4.82
C THR A 331 15.91 7.41 -3.75
N THR A 332 14.78 7.32 -3.04
CA THR A 332 14.42 8.25 -1.96
C THR A 332 15.50 8.27 -0.88
N ARG A 333 15.94 7.10 -0.42
CA ARG A 333 16.98 6.99 0.61
C ARG A 333 18.31 7.62 0.16
N ALA A 334 18.73 7.34 -1.06
CA ALA A 334 19.97 7.92 -1.61
C ALA A 334 19.88 9.44 -1.71
N ALA A 335 18.77 9.98 -2.19
CA ALA A 335 18.56 11.43 -2.29
C ALA A 335 18.55 12.11 -0.92
N LEU A 336 17.82 11.56 0.05
CA LEU A 336 17.80 12.09 1.42
C LEU A 336 19.20 12.06 2.06
N LYS A 337 19.96 11.00 1.82
CA LYS A 337 21.35 10.88 2.30
C LYS A 337 22.26 11.92 1.63
N ALA A 338 22.17 12.10 0.31
CA ALA A 338 22.93 13.09 -0.43
C ALA A 338 22.59 14.53 0.03
N LEU A 339 21.33 14.77 0.41
CA LEU A 339 20.91 16.02 1.04
C LEU A 339 21.35 16.15 2.50
N GLY A 340 22.10 15.21 3.07
CA GLY A 340 22.56 15.26 4.45
C GLY A 340 21.50 14.97 5.52
N PHE A 341 20.36 14.38 5.13
CA PHE A 341 19.38 13.87 6.10
C PHE A 341 19.84 12.53 6.67
N LYS A 342 19.49 12.28 7.93
CA LYS A 342 19.67 10.97 8.56
C LYS A 342 18.67 9.97 8.02
N ASP A 343 18.98 8.67 8.11
CA ASP A 343 18.08 7.56 7.71
C ASP A 343 16.75 7.53 8.49
N ASP A 344 16.63 8.32 9.57
CA ASP A 344 15.44 8.43 10.40
C ASP A 344 14.21 8.96 9.67
N LEU A 345 14.38 9.77 8.61
CA LEU A 345 13.25 10.26 7.79
C LEU A 345 12.46 9.14 7.10
N MET A 346 13.05 7.96 6.93
CA MET A 346 12.38 6.77 6.42
C MET A 346 11.63 6.00 7.50
N ARG A 347 11.84 6.34 8.78
CA ARG A 347 11.16 5.73 9.93
C ARG A 347 9.92 6.55 10.28
N HIS A 348 8.83 6.25 9.59
CA HIS A 348 7.55 6.93 9.82
C HIS A 348 6.81 6.48 11.10
N GLY A 349 7.34 5.50 11.83
CA GLY A 349 6.81 5.05 13.13
C GLY A 349 5.49 4.26 13.10
N ILE A 350 4.84 4.12 11.95
CA ILE A 350 3.56 3.42 11.84
C ILE A 350 3.83 1.92 11.70
N GLN A 351 3.59 1.21 12.78
CA GLN A 351 3.64 -0.24 12.79
C GLN A 351 2.37 -0.81 12.18
N ARG A 352 2.53 -1.72 11.23
CA ARG A 352 1.43 -2.40 10.52
C ARG A 352 1.42 -3.87 10.87
N GLU A 353 0.26 -4.36 11.27
CA GLU A 353 0.07 -5.78 11.59
C GLU A 353 0.15 -6.61 10.31
N VAL A 354 0.92 -7.69 10.35
CA VAL A 354 1.15 -8.61 9.23
C VAL A 354 0.47 -9.92 9.51
N PHE A 355 -0.21 -10.44 8.51
CA PHE A 355 -0.96 -11.69 8.58
C PHE A 355 -0.49 -12.66 7.52
N ILE A 356 -0.62 -13.96 7.82
CA ILE A 356 -0.37 -15.05 6.88
C ILE A 356 -1.59 -15.95 6.76
N CYS A 357 -1.97 -16.25 5.53
CA CYS A 357 -2.98 -17.24 5.17
C CYS A 357 -2.27 -18.47 4.59
N GLN A 358 -2.32 -19.61 5.25
CA GLN A 358 -1.72 -20.86 4.76
C GLN A 358 -2.74 -21.62 3.90
N LEU A 359 -2.34 -22.02 2.68
CA LEU A 359 -3.17 -22.74 1.72
C LEU A 359 -2.89 -24.25 1.69
N ALA A 360 -1.99 -24.74 2.51
CA ALA A 360 -1.75 -26.17 2.67
C ALA A 360 -1.55 -26.50 4.15
N GLY A 361 -2.02 -27.66 4.59
CA GLY A 361 -1.87 -28.12 5.96
C GLY A 361 -0.40 -28.26 6.39
N ASN A 362 0.47 -28.59 5.44
CA ASN A 362 1.92 -28.71 5.62
C ASN A 362 2.71 -27.49 5.10
N ALA A 363 2.07 -26.33 4.87
CA ALA A 363 2.71 -25.15 4.29
C ALA A 363 3.96 -24.72 5.06
N ALA A 364 3.92 -24.70 6.38
CA ALA A 364 5.07 -24.33 7.22
C ALA A 364 6.30 -25.22 6.94
N LYS A 365 6.12 -26.54 6.90
CA LYS A 365 7.19 -27.49 6.59
C LYS A 365 7.77 -27.25 5.20
N LEU A 366 6.92 -27.06 4.19
CA LEU A 366 7.35 -26.85 2.80
C LEU A 366 8.07 -25.50 2.61
N LEU A 367 7.60 -24.45 3.28
CA LEU A 367 8.26 -23.14 3.27
C LEU A 367 9.65 -23.19 3.95
N GLN A 368 9.86 -24.04 4.91
CA GLN A 368 11.15 -24.29 5.55
C GLN A 368 12.09 -25.22 4.75
N GLY A 369 11.67 -25.66 3.56
CA GLY A 369 12.49 -26.51 2.68
C GLY A 369 12.21 -28.00 2.82
N GLY A 370 11.18 -28.39 3.57
CA GLY A 370 10.75 -29.78 3.66
C GLY A 370 10.23 -30.31 2.31
N SER A 371 10.39 -31.60 2.10
CA SER A 371 9.91 -32.30 0.91
C SER A 371 8.42 -32.68 1.00
N GLY A 372 7.79 -32.88 -0.16
CA GLY A 372 6.43 -33.38 -0.28
C GLY A 372 5.53 -32.53 -1.18
N LYS A 373 4.30 -33.01 -1.37
CA LYS A 373 3.24 -32.26 -2.06
C LYS A 373 2.47 -31.40 -1.05
N PRO A 374 1.92 -30.25 -1.47
CA PRO A 374 1.01 -29.48 -0.63
C PRO A 374 -0.21 -30.30 -0.23
N ASP A 375 -0.52 -30.33 1.06
CA ASP A 375 -1.76 -30.90 1.58
C ASP A 375 -2.87 -29.85 1.50
N THR A 376 -3.72 -29.97 0.49
CA THR A 376 -4.79 -29.02 0.17
C THR A 376 -6.19 -29.56 0.51
N GLN A 377 -6.29 -30.68 1.24
CA GLN A 377 -7.58 -31.32 1.54
C GLN A 377 -8.51 -30.42 2.35
N SER A 378 -7.95 -29.52 3.18
CA SER A 378 -8.70 -28.58 4.01
C SER A 378 -9.11 -27.28 3.30
N LEU A 379 -8.81 -27.14 2.00
CA LEU A 379 -9.29 -25.98 1.23
C LEU A 379 -10.77 -26.18 0.86
N LEU A 380 -11.57 -25.21 1.21
CA LEU A 380 -12.98 -25.12 0.87
C LEU A 380 -13.17 -24.32 -0.43
N SER A 381 -14.31 -24.56 -1.09
CA SER A 381 -14.77 -23.73 -2.21
C SER A 381 -15.20 -22.34 -1.73
N VAL A 382 -15.28 -21.37 -2.66
CA VAL A 382 -15.82 -20.03 -2.39
C VAL A 382 -17.20 -20.09 -1.76
N ARG A 383 -18.06 -21.01 -2.21
CA ARG A 383 -19.41 -21.21 -1.70
C ARG A 383 -19.40 -21.65 -0.23
N GLU A 384 -18.65 -22.68 0.11
CA GLU A 384 -18.56 -23.20 1.49
C GLU A 384 -18.02 -22.13 2.45
N ILE A 385 -16.97 -21.39 2.06
CA ILE A 385 -16.45 -20.27 2.85
C ILE A 385 -17.52 -19.18 3.01
N GLY A 386 -18.29 -18.92 1.95
CA GLY A 386 -19.40 -17.98 1.97
C GLY A 386 -20.45 -18.35 3.00
N GLU A 387 -20.93 -19.57 2.99
CA GLU A 387 -21.95 -20.09 3.92
C GLU A 387 -21.49 -19.98 5.39
N LEU A 388 -20.23 -20.33 5.67
CA LEU A 388 -19.64 -20.17 7.01
C LEU A 388 -19.55 -18.70 7.43
N ALA A 389 -19.10 -17.81 6.55
CA ALA A 389 -18.93 -16.39 6.85
C ALA A 389 -20.28 -15.67 7.03
N LEU A 390 -21.28 -16.04 6.23
CA LEU A 390 -22.65 -15.54 6.36
C LEU A 390 -23.23 -15.88 7.72
N THR A 391 -23.20 -17.13 8.08
CA THR A 391 -23.75 -17.63 9.36
C THR A 391 -23.04 -17.00 10.55
N ARG A 392 -21.71 -16.91 10.49
CA ARG A 392 -20.90 -16.45 11.62
C ARG A 392 -20.92 -14.93 11.80
N TRP A 393 -20.90 -14.17 10.71
CA TRP A 393 -20.68 -12.71 10.79
C TRP A 393 -21.76 -11.88 10.11
N MET A 394 -22.11 -12.16 8.86
CA MET A 394 -22.88 -11.21 8.06
C MET A 394 -24.36 -11.17 8.47
N ILE A 395 -25.00 -12.30 8.68
CA ILE A 395 -26.38 -12.37 9.14
C ILE A 395 -26.54 -11.80 10.55
N PRO A 396 -25.75 -12.20 11.58
CA PRO A 396 -25.83 -11.55 12.89
C PRO A 396 -25.53 -10.03 12.82
N ARG A 397 -24.59 -9.62 11.97
CA ARG A 397 -24.24 -8.21 11.81
C ARG A 397 -25.40 -7.41 11.22
N SER A 398 -26.10 -7.92 10.23
CA SER A 398 -27.23 -7.23 9.59
C SER A 398 -28.37 -6.94 10.56
N ARG A 399 -28.59 -7.81 11.55
CA ARG A 399 -29.58 -7.63 12.61
C ARG A 399 -29.19 -6.53 13.60
N ASN A 400 -27.88 -6.46 13.90
CA ASN A 400 -27.32 -5.49 14.86
C ASN A 400 -26.99 -4.11 14.23
N ARG A 401 -26.95 -4.03 12.92
CA ARG A 401 -26.59 -2.82 12.16
C ARG A 401 -27.47 -2.69 10.92
N PRO A 402 -28.77 -2.45 11.10
CA PRO A 402 -29.74 -2.34 10.00
C PRO A 402 -29.50 -1.13 9.09
N GLU A 403 -28.76 -0.13 9.55
CA GLU A 403 -28.41 1.09 8.83
C GLU A 403 -27.59 0.86 7.54
N PHE A 404 -27.08 -0.33 7.29
CA PHE A 404 -26.50 -0.67 5.99
C PHE A 404 -27.50 -0.53 4.84
N ARG A 405 -28.82 -0.63 5.14
CA ARG A 405 -29.91 -0.49 4.17
C ARG A 405 -30.07 0.92 3.61
N ASP A 406 -29.58 1.92 4.34
CA ASP A 406 -29.67 3.33 3.93
C ASP A 406 -28.64 3.70 2.86
N TRP A 407 -27.63 2.86 2.65
CA TRP A 407 -26.58 3.08 1.67
C TRP A 407 -27.12 3.12 0.24
N LYS A 408 -26.69 4.14 -0.52
CA LYS A 408 -27.00 4.29 -1.94
C LYS A 408 -25.70 4.28 -2.76
N PRO A 409 -25.69 3.71 -3.99
CA PRO A 409 -24.52 3.75 -4.86
C PRO A 409 -24.01 5.19 -5.14
N THR A 410 -24.91 6.18 -5.14
CA THR A 410 -24.56 7.61 -5.28
C THR A 410 -23.63 8.11 -4.17
N ASP A 411 -23.69 7.52 -2.97
CA ASP A 411 -22.81 7.87 -1.85
C ASP A 411 -21.34 7.54 -2.14
N LEU A 412 -21.10 6.60 -3.07
CA LEU A 412 -19.76 6.28 -3.55
C LEU A 412 -19.09 7.49 -4.24
N ILE A 413 -19.87 8.35 -4.90
CA ILE A 413 -19.38 9.54 -5.59
C ILE A 413 -18.68 10.48 -4.59
N HIS A 414 -19.24 10.62 -3.39
CA HIS A 414 -18.64 11.45 -2.33
C HIS A 414 -17.28 10.90 -1.85
N LEU A 415 -17.03 9.61 -2.04
CA LEU A 415 -15.76 9.00 -1.69
C LEU A 415 -14.64 9.34 -2.70
N TYR A 416 -14.99 9.81 -3.90
CA TYR A 416 -14.01 10.25 -4.90
C TYR A 416 -13.58 11.73 -4.74
N GLY A 417 -14.13 12.47 -3.75
CA GLY A 417 -13.81 13.86 -3.47
C GLY A 417 -14.64 14.85 -4.29
N ASN A 418 -14.45 16.16 -4.05
CA ASN A 418 -15.21 17.25 -4.68
C ASN A 418 -15.13 17.34 -6.21
N GLN A 419 -14.46 16.45 -6.87
CA GLN A 419 -14.37 16.40 -8.33
C GLN A 419 -15.63 15.85 -9.01
N ALA A 420 -16.60 15.39 -8.21
CA ALA A 420 -17.94 15.04 -8.69
C ALA A 420 -18.84 16.25 -9.03
N SER A 421 -18.36 17.48 -8.84
CA SER A 421 -19.11 18.70 -9.17
C SER A 421 -19.41 18.91 -10.66
N HIS A 422 -18.88 18.06 -11.54
CA HIS A 422 -19.25 18.02 -12.95
C HIS A 422 -20.45 17.12 -13.29
N PHE A 423 -21.01 16.44 -12.29
CA PHE A 423 -22.26 15.68 -12.45
C PHE A 423 -23.44 16.49 -11.87
N SER A 424 -23.77 17.61 -12.50
CA SER A 424 -25.01 18.32 -12.22
C SER A 424 -26.18 17.51 -12.78
N THR A 425 -26.83 16.72 -11.93
CA THR A 425 -28.26 16.48 -12.08
C THR A 425 -28.98 17.64 -11.37
N PRO A 426 -29.95 18.30 -11.99
CA PRO A 426 -30.71 19.36 -11.35
C PRO A 426 -31.65 18.76 -10.27
N SER A 427 -31.72 19.43 -9.14
CA SER A 427 -32.59 19.19 -7.99
C SER A 427 -32.07 18.16 -6.97
N ASP A 428 -31.60 18.68 -5.87
CA ASP A 428 -31.81 18.41 -4.45
C ASP A 428 -30.56 18.62 -3.62
N VAL A 429 -30.16 19.88 -3.51
CA VAL A 429 -29.24 20.33 -2.45
C VAL A 429 -30.13 20.83 -1.30
N ALA A 430 -30.37 19.97 -0.33
CA ALA A 430 -30.61 20.41 1.04
C ALA A 430 -30.40 19.23 2.01
N THR A 431 -29.49 19.48 2.98
CA THR A 431 -29.46 18.83 4.30
C THR A 431 -28.95 17.41 4.35
N THR A 432 -27.67 17.22 4.64
CA THR A 432 -27.26 16.46 5.81
C THR A 432 -25.72 16.32 5.87
N SER A 433 -25.12 17.32 6.45
CA SER A 433 -23.73 17.21 6.96
C SER A 433 -23.85 16.78 8.42
N ARG A 434 -23.92 15.47 8.67
CA ARG A 434 -23.58 14.82 9.96
C ARG A 434 -23.85 13.32 9.85
N CYS A 435 -22.89 12.55 10.39
CA CYS A 435 -22.97 11.10 10.59
C CYS A 435 -22.56 10.18 9.44
N ILE A 436 -21.28 10.21 9.07
CA ILE A 436 -20.63 8.98 8.59
C ILE A 436 -19.22 8.96 9.17
N PHE A 437 -18.99 8.08 10.08
CA PHE A 437 -17.77 7.73 10.81
C PHE A 437 -17.77 8.03 12.32
N SER A 438 -18.72 7.45 13.04
CA SER A 438 -18.50 7.06 14.42
C SER A 438 -18.47 5.52 14.48
N LEU A 439 -17.32 4.93 14.30
CA LEU A 439 -17.05 3.56 14.68
C LEU A 439 -16.36 3.61 16.04
N ARG A 440 -17.14 3.65 17.11
CA ARG A 440 -16.74 3.19 18.44
C ARG A 440 -17.11 1.71 18.56
N GLY A 441 -16.15 0.93 19.01
CA GLY A 441 -16.28 -0.48 19.42
C GLY A 441 -15.45 -1.42 18.60
#